data_15c47e0a6beb59c8e38d23164c5c8e71
#
_entry.id   15c47e0a6beb59c8e38d23164c5c8e71
#
_cell.length_a   1.000
_cell.length_b   1.000
_cell.length_c   1.000
_cell.angle_alpha   90.00
_cell.angle_beta   90.00
_cell.angle_gamma   90.00
#
_symmetry.space_group_name_H-M   'P 1'
#
loop_
_entity.id
_entity.type
_entity.pdbx_description
1 polymer ?
#
loop_
_entity_poly.entity_id
_entity_poly.type
_entity_poly.pdbx_seq_one_letter_code
_entity_poly.pdbx_strand_id
1 'polypeptide(L)'
;MKPLILLLFILIRYTALLAQDSTYITIKSGDRPQEGLTSAEMYYYPQFTKGVVFFKGGTKATAKLNYSRLFDQMLFIDVKGDTLAMANETTIKFIAVDQDTFYYDEGYVRIIADEHTVKLAEKQTWVVADIRKPGPHNTSTSTIGVTSVKTFRQGNDAVRNPLAIDENIVLRKETHYYFGDEYNHFARAGKKGLFELFNKKQRSIENYLKENKVDFDKKDDIEKLFQFVSKLY
;
A
#
# COMPACT_ATOMS: atom_id res chain seq x y z
N MET A 1 -49.97 41.36 20.88
CA MET A 1 -48.59 41.47 20.40
C MET A 1 -47.88 40.19 20.75
N LYS A 2 -47.60 39.32 19.78
CA LYS A 2 -46.88 38.04 19.98
C LYS A 2 -45.38 38.25 19.80
N PRO A 3 -44.48 37.80 20.72
CA PRO A 3 -43.05 37.87 20.45
C PRO A 3 -42.64 36.77 19.49
N LEU A 4 -41.97 37.19 18.44
CA LEU A 4 -41.35 36.37 17.41
C LEU A 4 -40.04 35.75 17.99
N ILE A 5 -40.05 34.47 18.33
CA ILE A 5 -38.87 33.74 18.79
C ILE A 5 -38.06 33.42 17.53
N LEU A 6 -36.96 34.15 17.35
CA LEU A 6 -35.97 33.93 16.28
C LEU A 6 -35.13 32.72 16.69
N LEU A 7 -35.43 31.57 16.11
CA LEU A 7 -34.66 30.33 16.32
C LEU A 7 -33.41 30.41 15.46
N LEU A 8 -32.29 30.80 16.07
CA LEU A 8 -30.97 30.83 15.44
C LEU A 8 -30.46 29.41 15.28
N PHE A 9 -30.65 28.79 14.11
CA PHE A 9 -30.01 27.54 13.75
C PHE A 9 -28.51 27.80 13.52
N ILE A 10 -27.70 27.52 14.54
CA ILE A 10 -26.25 27.42 14.38
C ILE A 10 -25.97 26.15 13.57
N LEU A 11 -25.79 26.33 12.28
CA LEU A 11 -25.28 25.30 11.38
C LEU A 11 -23.79 25.10 11.70
N ILE A 12 -23.49 24.21 12.65
CA ILE A 12 -22.13 23.73 12.87
C ILE A 12 -21.75 22.94 11.62
N ARG A 13 -21.10 23.60 10.68
CA ARG A 13 -20.41 22.93 9.60
C ARG A 13 -19.27 22.16 10.26
N TYR A 14 -19.45 20.85 10.46
CA TYR A 14 -18.33 19.93 10.61
C TYR A 14 -17.54 19.99 9.29
N THR A 15 -16.56 20.87 9.22
CA THR A 15 -15.48 20.73 8.27
C THR A 15 -14.71 19.49 8.75
N ALA A 16 -15.02 18.33 8.18
CA ALA A 16 -14.09 17.23 8.22
C ALA A 16 -12.78 17.81 7.65
N LEU A 17 -11.79 18.01 8.52
CA LEU A 17 -10.41 18.14 8.08
C LEU A 17 -10.13 16.80 7.36
N LEU A 18 -10.29 16.80 6.06
CA LEU A 18 -9.66 15.82 5.21
C LEU A 18 -8.17 16.03 5.46
N ALA A 19 -7.60 15.18 6.31
CA ALA A 19 -6.16 15.10 6.45
C ALA A 19 -5.66 14.88 5.03
N GLN A 20 -5.03 15.89 4.47
CA GLN A 20 -4.48 15.84 3.12
C GLN A 20 -3.39 14.79 3.19
N ASP A 21 -3.68 13.60 2.66
CA ASP A 21 -2.78 12.45 2.67
C ASP A 21 -1.52 12.92 1.93
N SER A 22 -0.46 13.21 2.68
CA SER A 22 0.75 13.80 2.11
C SER A 22 1.30 12.88 1.05
N THR A 23 1.26 13.31 -0.18
CA THR A 23 1.78 12.54 -1.31
C THR A 23 3.31 12.44 -1.28
N TYR A 24 3.97 13.35 -0.55
CA TYR A 24 5.43 13.42 -0.41
C TYR A 24 5.82 13.63 1.05
N ILE A 25 6.89 12.94 1.45
CA ILE A 25 7.55 13.14 2.75
C ILE A 25 9.06 13.24 2.53
N THR A 26 9.75 13.92 3.45
CA THR A 26 11.22 14.03 3.39
C THR A 26 11.81 13.46 4.66
N ILE A 27 12.70 12.48 4.51
CA ILE A 27 13.57 11.98 5.58
C ILE A 27 14.85 12.79 5.51
N LYS A 28 15.23 13.45 6.61
CA LYS A 28 16.40 14.31 6.64
C LYS A 28 17.67 13.49 6.83
N SER A 29 18.78 14.04 6.32
CA SER A 29 20.12 13.52 6.61
C SER A 29 20.35 13.45 8.12
N GLY A 30 20.88 12.33 8.59
CA GLY A 30 21.08 12.02 10.00
C GLY A 30 19.90 11.34 10.70
N ASP A 31 18.69 11.40 10.15
CA ASP A 31 17.54 10.71 10.71
C ASP A 31 17.57 9.22 10.33
N ARG A 32 17.03 8.40 11.21
CA ARG A 32 16.64 7.04 10.84
C ARG A 32 15.29 7.08 10.14
N PRO A 33 15.05 6.28 9.09
CA PRO A 33 13.78 6.30 8.35
C PRO A 33 12.53 6.20 9.24
N GLN A 34 12.60 5.41 10.31
CA GLN A 34 11.49 5.23 11.25
C GLN A 34 11.28 6.41 12.20
N GLU A 35 12.32 7.23 12.46
CA GLU A 35 12.24 8.36 13.38
C GLU A 35 11.69 9.62 12.70
N GLY A 36 11.89 9.72 11.37
CA GLY A 36 11.40 10.83 10.55
C GLY A 36 9.93 10.70 10.09
N LEU A 37 9.26 9.58 10.42
CA LEU A 37 7.91 9.26 9.94
C LEU A 37 6.96 9.03 11.10
N THR A 38 5.72 9.49 10.94
CA THR A 38 4.63 9.13 11.83
C THR A 38 4.20 7.67 11.62
N SER A 39 3.55 7.07 12.61
CA SER A 39 2.99 5.72 12.46
C SER A 39 2.01 5.62 11.28
N ALA A 40 1.23 6.67 11.01
CA ALA A 40 0.28 6.72 9.90
C ALA A 40 0.98 6.78 8.52
N GLU A 41 2.16 7.36 8.44
CA GLU A 41 2.97 7.35 7.22
C GLU A 41 3.66 6.00 7.04
N MET A 42 4.20 5.44 8.11
CA MET A 42 4.99 4.21 8.06
C MET A 42 4.13 2.96 7.86
N TYR A 43 2.99 2.88 8.53
CA TYR A 43 2.17 1.67 8.62
C TYR A 43 0.81 1.83 7.97
N TYR A 44 0.20 0.69 7.61
CA TYR A 44 -1.15 0.65 7.09
C TYR A 44 -2.20 0.89 8.19
N TYR A 45 -2.03 0.24 9.36
CA TYR A 45 -2.90 0.44 10.52
C TYR A 45 -2.26 1.44 11.50
N PRO A 46 -3.06 2.21 12.24
CA PRO A 46 -2.55 3.15 13.24
C PRO A 46 -1.70 2.48 14.33
N GLN A 47 -1.96 1.20 14.59
CA GLN A 47 -1.24 0.36 15.55
C GLN A 47 -1.19 -1.09 15.09
N PHE A 48 -0.26 -1.88 15.66
CA PHE A 48 -0.21 -3.31 15.41
C PHE A 48 -1.49 -3.98 15.91
N THR A 49 -2.19 -4.67 15.01
CA THR A 49 -3.51 -5.23 15.21
C THR A 49 -3.44 -6.75 15.20
N LYS A 50 -4.27 -7.41 16.02
CA LYS A 50 -4.32 -8.87 16.05
C LYS A 50 -4.69 -9.41 14.67
N GLY A 51 -3.86 -10.33 14.17
CA GLY A 51 -4.07 -10.99 12.89
C GLY A 51 -3.70 -12.44 12.92
N VAL A 52 -4.02 -13.15 11.86
CA VAL A 52 -3.77 -14.59 11.69
C VAL A 52 -3.04 -14.81 10.38
N VAL A 53 -1.91 -15.49 10.45
CA VAL A 53 -1.15 -15.95 9.29
C VAL A 53 -1.58 -17.39 9.00
N PHE A 54 -2.05 -17.65 7.80
CA PHE A 54 -2.40 -18.98 7.31
C PHE A 54 -1.31 -19.48 6.39
N PHE A 55 -0.75 -20.63 6.70
CA PHE A 55 0.32 -21.22 5.91
C PHE A 55 -0.21 -22.23 4.88
N LYS A 56 0.50 -22.42 3.77
CA LYS A 56 0.16 -23.40 2.72
C LYS A 56 0.12 -24.82 3.25
N GLY A 57 0.92 -25.12 4.29
CA GLY A 57 0.93 -26.41 5.00
C GLY A 57 -0.28 -26.66 5.93
N GLY A 58 -1.28 -25.76 5.96
CA GLY A 58 -2.50 -25.91 6.76
C GLY A 58 -2.38 -25.40 8.21
N THR A 59 -1.20 -25.06 8.68
CA THR A 59 -0.99 -24.45 10.00
C THR A 59 -1.36 -22.98 10.01
N LYS A 60 -1.56 -22.42 11.21
CA LYS A 60 -1.81 -20.99 11.40
C LYS A 60 -1.05 -20.46 12.62
N ALA A 61 -0.70 -19.18 12.59
CA ALA A 61 -0.10 -18.46 13.71
C ALA A 61 -0.86 -17.14 13.94
N THR A 62 -0.96 -16.73 15.20
CA THR A 62 -1.60 -15.45 15.57
C THR A 62 -0.53 -14.53 16.16
N ALA A 63 -0.52 -13.28 15.72
CA ALA A 63 0.36 -12.24 16.22
C ALA A 63 -0.31 -10.86 16.12
N LYS A 64 0.32 -9.84 16.70
CA LYS A 64 0.01 -8.44 16.38
C LYS A 64 0.77 -8.09 15.10
N LEU A 65 0.05 -7.73 14.06
CA LEU A 65 0.56 -7.52 12.70
C LEU A 65 0.34 -6.08 12.25
N ASN A 66 1.22 -5.60 11.38
CA ASN A 66 1.03 -4.39 10.60
C ASN A 66 1.79 -4.47 9.28
N TYR A 67 1.25 -3.90 8.22
CA TYR A 67 1.96 -3.79 6.96
C TYR A 67 2.73 -2.47 6.93
N SER A 68 4.03 -2.55 6.70
CA SER A 68 4.89 -1.38 6.53
C SER A 68 4.90 -0.93 5.07
N ARG A 69 4.33 0.26 4.81
CA ARG A 69 4.39 0.91 3.50
C ARG A 69 5.81 1.33 3.13
N LEU A 70 6.64 1.62 4.15
CA LEU A 70 8.02 2.04 3.94
C LEU A 70 8.90 0.89 3.44
N PHE A 71 8.78 -0.28 4.07
CA PHE A 71 9.62 -1.45 3.78
C PHE A 71 8.97 -2.43 2.81
N ASP A 72 7.69 -2.24 2.44
CA ASP A 72 6.89 -3.21 1.66
C ASP A 72 6.93 -4.61 2.31
N GLN A 73 6.71 -4.65 3.63
CA GLN A 73 6.83 -5.86 4.44
C GLN A 73 5.68 -5.98 5.44
N MET A 74 5.24 -7.22 5.69
CA MET A 74 4.38 -7.52 6.84
C MET A 74 5.27 -7.69 8.07
N LEU A 75 4.97 -6.90 9.11
CA LEU A 75 5.68 -6.91 10.38
C LEU A 75 4.83 -7.53 11.47
N PHE A 76 5.47 -8.10 12.47
CA PHE A 76 4.80 -8.63 13.65
C PHE A 76 5.55 -8.28 14.93
N ILE A 77 4.83 -8.28 16.05
CA ILE A 77 5.42 -8.15 17.38
C ILE A 77 5.66 -9.56 17.93
N ASP A 78 6.90 -9.86 18.27
CA ASP A 78 7.27 -11.14 18.87
C ASP A 78 6.95 -11.21 20.37
N VAL A 79 7.25 -12.34 21.00
CA VAL A 79 6.98 -12.57 22.44
C VAL A 79 7.83 -11.69 23.37
N LYS A 80 8.92 -11.10 22.85
CA LYS A 80 9.79 -10.18 23.60
C LYS A 80 9.37 -8.72 23.43
N GLY A 81 8.40 -8.45 22.54
CA GLY A 81 7.96 -7.11 22.19
C GLY A 81 8.74 -6.48 21.02
N ASP A 82 9.65 -7.23 20.39
CA ASP A 82 10.41 -6.77 19.23
C ASP A 82 9.55 -6.74 17.98
N THR A 83 9.74 -5.71 17.14
CA THR A 83 9.14 -5.65 15.81
C THR A 83 10.01 -6.35 14.79
N LEU A 84 9.47 -7.38 14.14
CA LEU A 84 10.18 -8.22 13.18
C LEU A 84 9.44 -8.26 11.85
N ALA A 85 10.19 -8.41 10.74
CA ALA A 85 9.60 -8.70 9.44
C ALA A 85 9.23 -10.18 9.33
N MET A 86 8.12 -10.46 8.63
CA MET A 86 7.74 -11.82 8.29
C MET A 86 8.81 -12.43 7.37
N ALA A 87 9.18 -13.65 7.65
CA ALA A 87 10.13 -14.42 6.84
C ALA A 87 9.42 -15.60 6.15
N ASN A 88 10.05 -16.15 5.11
CA ASN A 88 9.54 -17.30 4.35
C ASN A 88 8.13 -17.05 3.78
N GLU A 89 7.90 -15.87 3.23
CA GLU A 89 6.60 -15.40 2.73
C GLU A 89 6.00 -16.36 1.70
N THR A 90 6.84 -17.07 0.94
CA THR A 90 6.40 -18.08 -0.04
C THR A 90 5.65 -19.26 0.57
N THR A 91 5.79 -19.49 1.89
CA THR A 91 5.04 -20.54 2.64
C THR A 91 3.68 -20.03 3.12
N ILE A 92 3.45 -18.74 3.08
CA ILE A 92 2.20 -18.11 3.51
C ILE A 92 1.15 -18.30 2.43
N LYS A 93 -0.05 -18.72 2.84
CA LYS A 93 -1.21 -18.82 1.97
C LYS A 93 -1.91 -17.46 1.86
N PHE A 94 -2.21 -16.85 2.99
CA PHE A 94 -2.70 -15.48 3.15
C PHE A 94 -2.58 -15.04 4.60
N ILE A 95 -2.70 -13.74 4.83
CA ILE A 95 -2.72 -13.13 6.16
C ILE A 95 -4.04 -12.38 6.33
N ALA A 96 -4.75 -12.62 7.43
CA ALA A 96 -5.93 -11.86 7.81
C ALA A 96 -5.58 -10.92 8.96
N VAL A 97 -5.84 -9.62 8.80
CA VAL A 97 -5.68 -8.60 9.84
C VAL A 97 -6.96 -7.76 9.87
N ASP A 98 -7.66 -7.79 11.00
CA ASP A 98 -8.97 -7.17 11.13
C ASP A 98 -9.94 -7.64 10.03
N GLN A 99 -10.38 -6.75 9.15
CA GLN A 99 -11.26 -7.06 8.02
C GLN A 99 -10.49 -7.24 6.70
N ASP A 100 -9.19 -7.01 6.69
CA ASP A 100 -8.36 -7.06 5.50
C ASP A 100 -7.71 -8.42 5.32
N THR A 101 -7.55 -8.81 4.06
CA THR A 101 -6.81 -10.01 3.65
C THR A 101 -5.64 -9.59 2.78
N PHE A 102 -4.45 -10.10 3.11
CA PHE A 102 -3.23 -9.88 2.35
C PHE A 102 -2.75 -11.20 1.75
N TYR A 103 -2.35 -11.15 0.49
CA TYR A 103 -1.62 -12.23 -0.18
C TYR A 103 -0.18 -11.81 -0.43
N TYR A 104 0.70 -12.79 -0.52
CA TYR A 104 2.08 -12.58 -0.94
C TYR A 104 2.30 -13.24 -2.31
N ASP A 105 2.59 -12.40 -3.31
CA ASP A 105 2.99 -12.78 -4.67
C ASP A 105 3.96 -11.71 -5.19
N GLU A 106 5.27 -11.97 -5.12
CA GLU A 106 6.34 -10.99 -5.38
C GLU A 106 6.22 -9.69 -4.56
N GLY A 107 5.56 -9.78 -3.40
CA GLY A 107 5.27 -8.69 -2.47
C GLY A 107 3.84 -8.79 -1.94
N TYR A 108 3.55 -8.06 -0.87
CA TYR A 108 2.22 -8.09 -0.27
C TYR A 108 1.24 -7.23 -1.05
N VAL A 109 0.06 -7.78 -1.32
CA VAL A 109 -1.10 -7.07 -1.87
C VAL A 109 -2.29 -7.25 -0.95
N ARG A 110 -3.07 -6.19 -0.73
CA ARG A 110 -4.30 -6.19 0.07
C ARG A 110 -5.51 -6.35 -0.83
N ILE A 111 -6.37 -7.29 -0.54
CA ILE A 111 -7.62 -7.49 -1.28
C ILE A 111 -8.58 -6.34 -0.98
N ILE A 112 -9.16 -5.75 -2.02
CA ILE A 112 -10.18 -4.71 -1.93
C ILE A 112 -11.51 -5.15 -2.54
N ALA A 113 -11.49 -6.17 -3.42
CA ALA A 113 -12.68 -6.86 -3.89
C ALA A 113 -12.35 -8.31 -4.29
N ASP A 114 -13.27 -9.23 -4.07
CA ASP A 114 -13.16 -10.65 -4.39
C ASP A 114 -14.52 -11.13 -4.92
N GLU A 115 -14.59 -11.44 -6.21
CA GLU A 115 -15.78 -11.93 -6.88
C GLU A 115 -15.46 -13.20 -7.68
N HIS A 116 -15.94 -14.35 -7.16
CA HIS A 116 -15.75 -15.64 -7.80
C HIS A 116 -14.27 -15.99 -8.00
N THR A 117 -13.83 -15.95 -9.26
CA THR A 117 -12.47 -16.33 -9.69
C THR A 117 -11.55 -15.12 -9.91
N VAL A 118 -12.09 -13.90 -9.76
CA VAL A 118 -11.38 -12.66 -10.02
C VAL A 118 -11.24 -11.88 -8.72
N LYS A 119 -10.02 -11.44 -8.42
CA LYS A 119 -9.71 -10.61 -7.27
C LYS A 119 -9.19 -9.25 -7.72
N LEU A 120 -9.50 -8.23 -6.95
CA LEU A 120 -8.90 -6.92 -7.06
C LEU A 120 -8.14 -6.63 -5.77
N ALA A 121 -6.89 -6.24 -5.92
CA ALA A 121 -6.03 -5.91 -4.80
C ALA A 121 -5.32 -4.57 -5.01
N GLU A 122 -4.86 -3.98 -3.92
CA GLU A 122 -4.02 -2.80 -3.95
C GLU A 122 -2.73 -3.00 -3.14
N LYS A 123 -1.73 -2.22 -3.50
CA LYS A 123 -0.48 -2.08 -2.76
C LYS A 123 -0.16 -0.61 -2.62
N GLN A 124 0.08 -0.15 -1.39
CA GLN A 124 0.52 1.20 -1.07
C GLN A 124 1.95 1.15 -0.55
N THR A 125 2.86 1.86 -1.21
CA THR A 125 4.27 1.90 -0.81
C THR A 125 4.83 3.31 -0.95
N TRP A 126 5.90 3.57 -0.20
CA TRP A 126 6.74 4.75 -0.41
C TRP A 126 7.86 4.40 -1.38
N VAL A 127 8.05 5.25 -2.38
CA VAL A 127 9.14 5.14 -3.35
C VAL A 127 10.03 6.37 -3.28
N VAL A 128 11.32 6.18 -3.54
CA VAL A 128 12.25 7.31 -3.60
C VAL A 128 11.95 8.15 -4.84
N ALA A 129 11.52 9.38 -4.61
CA ALA A 129 11.23 10.35 -5.66
C ALA A 129 12.43 11.24 -5.95
N ASP A 130 13.24 11.57 -4.92
CA ASP A 130 14.43 12.41 -5.04
C ASP A 130 15.42 12.13 -3.91
N ILE A 131 16.71 12.32 -4.18
CA ILE A 131 17.79 12.28 -3.18
C ILE A 131 18.54 13.60 -3.26
N ARG A 132 18.66 14.30 -2.13
CA ARG A 132 19.23 15.65 -2.06
C ARG A 132 20.37 15.71 -1.08
N LYS A 133 21.55 16.08 -1.54
CA LYS A 133 22.68 16.38 -0.66
C LYS A 133 22.48 17.70 0.05
N PRO A 134 22.59 17.75 1.40
CA PRO A 134 22.60 19.02 2.13
C PRO A 134 23.78 19.88 1.64
N GLY A 135 23.49 21.09 1.21
CA GLY A 135 24.50 22.09 0.84
C GLY A 135 24.61 23.21 1.88
N PRO A 136 25.64 24.06 1.79
CA PRO A 136 25.76 25.24 2.65
C PRO A 136 24.54 26.16 2.51
N HIS A 137 24.18 26.87 3.57
CA HIS A 137 23.06 27.84 3.60
C HIS A 137 21.68 27.27 3.26
N ASN A 138 21.34 26.05 3.71
CA ASN A 138 20.07 25.37 3.38
C ASN A 138 19.80 25.14 1.88
N THR A 139 20.83 25.20 1.04
CA THR A 139 20.71 24.79 -0.35
C THR A 139 20.74 23.27 -0.42
N SER A 140 20.01 22.68 -1.34
CA SER A 140 20.08 21.25 -1.62
C SER A 140 20.24 21.02 -3.12
N THR A 141 21.16 20.15 -3.48
CA THR A 141 21.36 19.76 -4.89
C THR A 141 20.77 18.39 -5.10
N SER A 142 19.86 18.28 -6.08
CA SER A 142 19.32 16.97 -6.50
C SER A 142 20.44 16.15 -7.11
N THR A 143 20.61 14.92 -6.63
CA THR A 143 21.61 13.96 -7.11
C THR A 143 20.94 12.82 -7.88
N ILE A 144 19.80 13.05 -8.56
CA ILE A 144 19.20 12.02 -9.38
C ILE A 144 20.11 11.69 -10.58
N GLY A 145 21.15 10.94 -10.30
CA GLY A 145 21.73 10.01 -11.25
C GLY A 145 21.01 8.68 -11.03
N VAL A 146 20.22 8.29 -12.01
CA VAL A 146 19.48 7.05 -12.13
C VAL A 146 20.14 5.89 -11.37
N THR A 147 19.88 5.77 -10.09
CA THR A 147 20.24 4.58 -9.32
C THR A 147 18.97 4.05 -8.70
N SER A 148 18.68 2.82 -9.04
CA SER A 148 17.46 2.06 -8.78
C SER A 148 17.21 1.72 -7.30
N VAL A 149 17.19 2.70 -6.40
CA VAL A 149 16.66 2.51 -5.06
C VAL A 149 15.16 2.77 -5.12
N LYS A 150 14.42 1.80 -5.64
CA LYS A 150 12.96 1.94 -5.78
C LYS A 150 12.20 1.72 -4.47
N THR A 151 12.77 1.02 -3.50
CA THR A 151 12.13 0.72 -2.20
C THR A 151 13.19 0.51 -1.12
N PHE A 152 12.84 0.83 0.13
CA PHE A 152 13.65 0.52 1.32
C PHE A 152 13.47 -0.94 1.76
N ARG A 153 13.51 -1.92 0.85
CA ARG A 153 13.53 -3.31 1.27
C ARG A 153 14.81 -3.58 2.02
N GLN A 154 14.69 -3.82 3.29
CA GLN A 154 15.80 -4.13 4.17
C GLN A 154 15.56 -5.48 4.83
N GLY A 155 16.62 -6.25 5.06
CA GLY A 155 16.55 -7.50 5.83
C GLY A 155 16.13 -7.25 7.29
N ASN A 156 15.86 -8.32 8.05
CA ASN A 156 15.40 -8.24 9.44
C ASN A 156 16.28 -7.37 10.35
N ASP A 157 17.59 -7.31 10.08
CA ASP A 157 18.53 -6.50 10.87
C ASP A 157 18.30 -4.99 10.71
N ALA A 158 17.80 -4.57 9.58
CA ALA A 158 17.58 -3.17 9.29
C ALA A 158 16.23 -2.64 9.84
N VAL A 159 15.26 -3.51 10.09
CA VAL A 159 14.07 -3.16 10.87
C VAL A 159 14.46 -2.92 12.34
N ARG A 160 15.44 -3.68 12.85
CA ARG A 160 15.94 -3.55 14.22
C ARG A 160 16.94 -2.40 14.40
N ASN A 161 17.84 -2.21 13.43
CA ASN A 161 18.93 -1.23 13.49
C ASN A 161 19.07 -0.49 12.16
N PRO A 162 18.15 0.40 11.83
CA PRO A 162 18.24 1.17 10.60
C PRO A 162 19.44 2.11 10.67
N LEU A 163 20.24 2.08 9.62
CA LEU A 163 21.35 3.04 9.46
C LEU A 163 20.79 4.46 9.27
N ALA A 164 21.47 5.44 9.84
CA ALA A 164 21.16 6.84 9.54
C ALA A 164 21.44 7.14 8.06
N ILE A 165 20.63 7.99 7.49
CA ILE A 165 20.74 8.39 6.08
C ILE A 165 21.63 9.63 5.99
N ASP A 166 22.67 9.59 5.14
CA ASP A 166 23.60 10.70 4.96
C ASP A 166 23.06 11.82 4.04
N GLU A 167 21.94 11.58 3.38
CA GLU A 167 21.31 12.50 2.42
C GLU A 167 19.83 12.70 2.75
N ASN A 168 19.26 13.82 2.32
CA ASN A 168 17.80 14.02 2.40
C ASN A 168 17.13 13.16 1.33
N ILE A 169 16.21 12.30 1.73
CA ILE A 169 15.44 11.45 0.80
C ILE A 169 14.01 11.94 0.75
N VAL A 170 13.56 12.30 -0.45
CA VAL A 170 12.16 12.62 -0.72
C VAL A 170 11.46 11.35 -1.16
N LEU A 171 10.45 10.94 -0.40
CA LEU A 171 9.60 9.81 -0.71
C LEU A 171 8.28 10.30 -1.30
N ARG A 172 7.76 9.53 -2.26
CA ARG A 172 6.42 9.69 -2.82
C ARG A 172 5.60 8.46 -2.52
N LYS A 173 4.37 8.67 -2.06
CA LYS A 173 3.42 7.58 -1.87
C LYS A 173 2.87 7.14 -3.23
N GLU A 174 2.92 5.84 -3.49
CA GLU A 174 2.33 5.22 -4.67
C GLU A 174 1.30 4.18 -4.27
N THR A 175 0.18 4.17 -4.98
CA THR A 175 -0.83 3.13 -4.90
C THR A 175 -0.87 2.41 -6.24
N HIS A 176 -0.70 1.10 -6.21
CA HIS A 176 -0.79 0.26 -7.40
C HIS A 176 -1.90 -0.76 -7.21
N TYR A 177 -2.65 -1.00 -8.29
CA TYR A 177 -3.71 -1.99 -8.31
C TYR A 177 -3.23 -3.26 -9.00
N TYR A 178 -3.79 -4.38 -8.56
CA TYR A 178 -3.47 -5.72 -9.05
C TYR A 178 -4.76 -6.49 -9.29
N PHE A 179 -4.81 -7.24 -10.37
CA PHE A 179 -5.81 -8.27 -10.56
C PHE A 179 -5.25 -9.60 -10.09
N GLY A 180 -6.10 -10.45 -9.52
CA GLY A 180 -5.76 -11.81 -9.12
C GLY A 180 -6.70 -12.84 -9.74
N ASP A 181 -6.19 -14.04 -9.98
CA ASP A 181 -6.95 -15.19 -10.43
C ASP A 181 -7.46 -16.05 -9.25
N GLU A 182 -8.15 -17.14 -9.57
CA GLU A 182 -8.63 -18.12 -8.59
C GLU A 182 -7.50 -18.84 -7.82
N TYR A 183 -6.30 -18.89 -8.37
CA TYR A 183 -5.12 -19.50 -7.76
C TYR A 183 -4.31 -18.53 -6.90
N ASN A 184 -4.76 -17.26 -6.83
CA ASN A 184 -4.08 -16.16 -6.13
C ASN A 184 -2.73 -15.78 -6.76
N HIS A 185 -2.61 -15.90 -8.09
CA HIS A 185 -1.58 -15.21 -8.83
C HIS A 185 -2.03 -13.78 -9.09
N PHE A 186 -1.15 -12.83 -8.85
CA PHE A 186 -1.47 -11.41 -9.00
C PHE A 186 -0.59 -10.77 -10.06
N ALA A 187 -1.20 -10.01 -10.94
CA ALA A 187 -0.49 -9.18 -11.91
C ALA A 187 -0.91 -7.71 -11.75
N ARG A 188 0.05 -6.80 -11.90
CA ARG A 188 -0.24 -5.36 -11.85
C ARG A 188 -1.31 -5.00 -12.87
N ALA A 189 -2.29 -4.19 -12.46
CA ALA A 189 -3.33 -3.70 -13.33
C ALA A 189 -2.73 -2.99 -14.55
N GLY A 190 -3.10 -3.48 -15.72
CA GLY A 190 -2.61 -3.04 -17.00
C GLY A 190 -2.93 -4.07 -18.07
N LYS A 191 -2.84 -3.67 -19.35
CA LYS A 191 -3.16 -4.55 -20.48
C LYS A 191 -2.38 -5.88 -20.42
N LYS A 192 -1.08 -5.82 -20.11
CA LYS A 192 -0.22 -7.01 -20.03
C LYS A 192 -0.66 -7.95 -18.92
N GLY A 193 -0.83 -7.45 -17.69
CA GLY A 193 -1.20 -8.27 -16.53
C GLY A 193 -2.59 -8.90 -16.69
N LEU A 194 -3.56 -8.16 -17.24
CA LEU A 194 -4.88 -8.70 -17.53
C LEU A 194 -4.83 -9.83 -18.55
N PHE A 195 -4.01 -9.73 -19.59
CA PHE A 195 -3.88 -10.78 -20.62
C PHE A 195 -3.14 -12.00 -20.11
N GLU A 196 -2.19 -11.81 -19.20
CA GLU A 196 -1.48 -12.89 -18.52
C GLU A 196 -2.44 -13.73 -17.66
N LEU A 197 -3.24 -13.08 -16.81
CA LEU A 197 -4.17 -13.77 -15.91
C LEU A 197 -5.42 -14.31 -16.64
N PHE A 198 -5.94 -13.55 -17.59
CA PHE A 198 -7.25 -13.78 -18.20
C PHE A 198 -7.18 -14.04 -19.72
N ASN A 199 -6.22 -14.84 -20.15
CA ASN A 199 -5.92 -15.10 -21.56
C ASN A 199 -7.14 -15.62 -22.35
N LYS A 200 -7.98 -16.48 -21.73
CA LYS A 200 -9.22 -17.01 -22.36
C LYS A 200 -10.23 -15.92 -22.70
N LYS A 201 -10.18 -14.77 -22.06
CA LYS A 201 -11.09 -13.63 -22.23
C LYS A 201 -10.40 -12.39 -22.83
N GLN A 202 -9.18 -12.56 -23.32
CA GLN A 202 -8.34 -11.46 -23.81
C GLN A 202 -9.07 -10.55 -24.82
N ARG A 203 -9.80 -11.14 -25.79
CA ARG A 203 -10.50 -10.37 -26.83
C ARG A 203 -11.58 -9.45 -26.22
N SER A 204 -12.35 -9.97 -25.25
CA SER A 204 -13.40 -9.19 -24.59
C SER A 204 -12.80 -8.05 -23.77
N ILE A 205 -11.71 -8.33 -23.03
CA ILE A 205 -10.98 -7.32 -22.24
C ILE A 205 -10.38 -6.26 -23.16
N GLU A 206 -9.77 -6.67 -24.28
CA GLU A 206 -9.19 -5.72 -25.25
C GLU A 206 -10.24 -4.79 -25.85
N ASN A 207 -11.42 -5.29 -26.20
CA ASN A 207 -12.53 -4.48 -26.71
C ASN A 207 -12.99 -3.47 -25.64
N TYR A 208 -13.16 -3.92 -24.39
CA TYR A 208 -13.52 -3.04 -23.30
C TYR A 208 -12.49 -1.90 -23.10
N LEU A 209 -11.19 -2.22 -23.13
CA LEU A 209 -10.13 -1.22 -22.99
C LEU A 209 -10.06 -0.23 -24.16
N LYS A 210 -10.47 -0.63 -25.36
CA LYS A 210 -10.57 0.28 -26.52
C LYS A 210 -11.75 1.24 -26.42
N GLU A 211 -12.87 0.75 -25.90
CA GLU A 211 -14.12 1.51 -25.79
C GLU A 211 -14.11 2.45 -24.56
N ASN A 212 -13.43 2.05 -23.49
CA ASN A 212 -13.41 2.73 -22.20
C ASN A 212 -11.99 3.18 -21.85
N LYS A 213 -11.61 4.39 -22.06
CA LYS A 213 -10.27 4.93 -21.77
C LYS A 213 -9.91 4.74 -20.29
N VAL A 214 -9.51 3.51 -19.91
CA VAL A 214 -9.22 3.11 -18.54
C VAL A 214 -7.88 3.70 -18.10
N ASP A 215 -7.89 4.47 -17.03
CA ASP A 215 -6.71 4.92 -16.31
C ASP A 215 -6.40 3.92 -15.19
N PHE A 216 -5.30 3.16 -15.34
CA PHE A 216 -4.94 2.08 -14.42
C PHE A 216 -4.43 2.58 -13.05
N ASP A 217 -4.20 3.86 -12.88
CA ASP A 217 -3.82 4.48 -11.61
C ASP A 217 -5.05 5.10 -10.89
N LYS A 218 -6.24 5.11 -11.52
CA LYS A 218 -7.48 5.59 -10.92
C LYS A 218 -8.35 4.47 -10.40
N LYS A 219 -8.65 4.55 -9.10
CA LYS A 219 -9.45 3.53 -8.39
C LYS A 219 -10.80 3.28 -9.07
N ASP A 220 -11.54 4.34 -9.40
CA ASP A 220 -12.88 4.21 -10.00
C ASP A 220 -12.87 3.49 -11.35
N ASP A 221 -11.84 3.72 -12.17
CA ASP A 221 -11.72 3.06 -13.47
C ASP A 221 -11.32 1.58 -13.30
N ILE A 222 -10.46 1.30 -12.33
CA ILE A 222 -10.08 -0.06 -11.95
C ILE A 222 -11.26 -0.85 -11.39
N GLU A 223 -12.09 -0.25 -10.54
CA GLU A 223 -13.29 -0.90 -10.00
C GLU A 223 -14.31 -1.22 -11.11
N LYS A 224 -14.51 -0.31 -12.06
CA LYS A 224 -15.37 -0.59 -13.24
C LYS A 224 -14.81 -1.72 -14.10
N LEU A 225 -13.51 -1.71 -14.34
CA LEU A 225 -12.83 -2.77 -15.09
C LEU A 225 -12.94 -4.11 -14.35
N PHE A 226 -12.76 -4.13 -13.03
CA PHE A 226 -12.94 -5.31 -12.19
C PHE A 226 -14.36 -5.88 -12.34
N GLN A 227 -15.39 -5.05 -12.21
CA GLN A 227 -16.79 -5.45 -12.40
C GLN A 227 -17.05 -6.00 -13.78
N PHE A 228 -16.40 -5.48 -14.81
CA PHE A 228 -16.50 -6.03 -16.17
C PHE A 228 -15.83 -7.39 -16.27
N VAL A 229 -14.58 -7.52 -15.79
CA VAL A 229 -13.82 -8.78 -15.88
C VAL A 229 -14.50 -9.89 -15.08
N SER A 230 -15.00 -9.60 -13.87
CA SER A 230 -15.69 -10.58 -13.01
C SER A 230 -16.94 -11.19 -13.69
N LYS A 231 -17.65 -10.39 -14.49
CA LYS A 231 -18.83 -10.88 -15.25
C LYS A 231 -18.48 -11.80 -16.43
N LEU A 232 -17.21 -11.88 -16.81
CA LEU A 232 -16.78 -12.78 -17.89
C LEU A 232 -16.56 -14.22 -17.40
N TYR A 233 -16.53 -14.44 -16.08
CA TYR A 233 -16.26 -15.69 -15.38
C TYR A 233 -17.42 -16.09 -14.48
#